data_b4394eb3cf3eff99730c9cf3875e00f8
#
_entry.id   b4394eb3cf3eff99730c9cf3875e00f8
#
_cell.length_a   1.000
_cell.length_b   1.000
_cell.length_c   1.000
_cell.angle_alpha   90.00
_cell.angle_beta   90.00
_cell.angle_gamma   90.00
#
_symmetry.space_group_name_H-M   'P 1'
#
loop_
_entity.id
_entity.type
_entity.pdbx_description
1 polymer ?
#
loop_
_entity_poly.entity_id
_entity_poly.type
_entity_poly.pdbx_seq_one_letter_code
_entity_poly.pdbx_strand_id
1 'polypeptide(L)'
;RALPEEPEARELVEETVQSAARAQILRTCMAELHEDYREALFLVYFEGLSHAETAAVMGKREKQVADLIYRGKIALRKRLEQEGITDAYNG
;
A
#
# COMPACT_ATOMS: atom_id res chain seq x y z
N ARG A 1 11.89 11.70 -0.51
CA ARG A 1 11.62 11.22 -0.53
C ARG A 1 11.52 10.35 0.24
N ALA A 2 11.41 10.00 0.74
CA ALA A 2 11.34 9.45 1.50
C ALA A 2 10.93 8.37 1.88
N LEU A 3 11.00 7.72 2.13
CA LEU A 3 10.58 6.95 2.46
C LEU A 3 10.71 6.06 3.12
N PRO A 4 10.71 5.60 3.26
CA PRO A 4 10.45 4.85 3.89
C PRO A 4 10.78 4.07 4.81
N GLU A 5 10.32 4.10 5.73
CA GLU A 5 10.42 3.26 6.74
C GLU A 5 9.81 1.95 6.48
N GLU A 6 9.14 1.76 5.38
CA GLU A 6 8.42 0.53 5.06
C GLU A 6 8.96 -0.02 3.76
N PRO A 7 10.21 -0.51 3.76
CA PRO A 7 10.81 -0.95 2.51
C PRO A 7 10.06 -2.08 1.84
N GLU A 8 9.47 -2.98 2.63
CA GLU A 8 8.74 -4.09 2.02
C GLU A 8 7.56 -3.61 1.18
N ALA A 9 6.79 -2.70 1.72
CA ALA A 9 5.63 -2.22 0.99
C ALA A 9 6.06 -1.41 -0.21
N ARG A 10 7.11 -0.63 -0.06
CA ARG A 10 7.60 0.17 -1.15
C ARG A 10 8.09 -0.70 -2.29
N GLU A 11 8.86 -1.75 -1.96
CA GLU A 11 9.34 -2.66 -2.98
C GLU A 11 8.20 -3.34 -3.69
N LEU A 12 7.18 -3.74 -2.95
CA LEU A 12 6.04 -4.40 -3.54
C LEU A 12 5.38 -3.51 -4.57
N VAL A 13 5.17 -2.26 -4.23
CA VAL A 13 4.53 -1.32 -5.14
C VAL A 13 5.43 -1.08 -6.36
N GLU A 14 6.70 -0.84 -6.14
CA GLU A 14 7.61 -0.53 -7.23
C GLU A 14 7.75 -1.69 -8.20
N GLU A 15 7.88 -2.90 -7.65
CA GLU A 15 7.99 -4.07 -8.51
C GLU A 15 6.73 -4.28 -9.32
N THR A 16 5.60 -4.07 -8.69
CA THR A 16 4.33 -4.31 -9.34
C THR A 16 4.10 -3.36 -10.50
N VAL A 17 4.48 -2.10 -10.36
CA VAL A 17 4.20 -1.13 -11.41
C VAL A 17 5.19 -1.17 -12.56
N GLN A 18 6.17 -2.07 -12.51
CA GLN A 18 7.12 -2.15 -13.60
C GLN A 18 6.51 -2.69 -14.89
N SER A 19 5.39 -3.37 -14.78
CA SER A 19 4.71 -3.83 -15.98
C SER A 19 3.28 -3.34 -15.96
N ALA A 20 2.74 -3.07 -17.16
CA ALA A 20 1.37 -2.58 -17.25
C ALA A 20 0.37 -3.59 -16.69
N ALA A 21 0.61 -4.88 -16.96
CA ALA A 21 -0.29 -5.91 -16.47
C ALA A 21 -0.29 -5.97 -14.96
N ARG A 22 0.89 -5.89 -14.36
CA ARG A 22 1.00 -5.93 -12.91
C ARG A 22 0.43 -4.69 -12.28
N ALA A 23 0.60 -3.55 -12.93
CA ALA A 23 0.03 -2.31 -12.42
C ALA A 23 -1.49 -2.40 -12.39
N GLN A 24 -2.07 -3.04 -13.40
CA GLN A 24 -3.51 -3.22 -13.43
C GLN A 24 -3.97 -4.13 -12.29
N ILE A 25 -3.22 -5.20 -12.05
CA ILE A 25 -3.54 -6.10 -10.95
C ILE A 25 -3.45 -5.37 -9.61
N LEU A 26 -2.42 -4.54 -9.46
CA LEU A 26 -2.28 -3.77 -8.23
C LEU A 26 -3.49 -2.86 -8.02
N ARG A 27 -3.91 -2.17 -9.07
CA ARG A 27 -5.07 -1.28 -8.95
C ARG A 27 -6.32 -2.06 -8.57
N THR A 28 -6.50 -3.23 -9.18
CA THR A 28 -7.66 -4.05 -8.87
C THR A 28 -7.63 -4.51 -7.42
N CYS A 29 -6.48 -4.98 -6.96
CA CYS A 29 -6.34 -5.44 -5.59
C CYS A 29 -6.55 -4.30 -4.60
N MET A 30 -6.02 -3.12 -4.92
CA MET A 30 -6.22 -1.95 -4.07
C MET A 30 -7.70 -1.60 -3.97
N ALA A 31 -8.40 -1.67 -5.10
CA ALA A 31 -9.82 -1.33 -5.13
C ALA A 31 -10.65 -2.27 -4.29
N GLU A 32 -10.17 -3.49 -4.08
CA GLU A 32 -10.90 -4.49 -3.32
C GLU A 32 -10.62 -4.42 -1.82
N LEU A 33 -9.67 -3.61 -1.43
CA LEU A 33 -9.36 -3.47 -0.02
C LEU A 33 -10.42 -2.64 0.68
N HIS A 34 -10.52 -2.81 2.00
CA HIS A 34 -11.34 -1.94 2.81
C HIS A 34 -10.95 -0.50 2.50
N GLU A 35 -11.95 0.35 2.48
CA GLU A 35 -11.75 1.74 2.06
C GLU A 35 -10.66 2.45 2.85
N ASP A 36 -10.62 2.25 4.16
CA ASP A 36 -9.62 2.92 4.99
C ASP A 36 -8.22 2.44 4.69
N TYR A 37 -8.06 1.14 4.44
CA TYR A 37 -6.75 0.60 4.06
C TYR A 37 -6.29 1.20 2.75
N ARG A 38 -7.18 1.21 1.77
CA ARG A 38 -6.86 1.72 0.46
C ARG A 38 -6.45 3.18 0.52
N GLU A 39 -7.22 3.97 1.25
CA GLU A 39 -6.93 5.40 1.33
C GLU A 39 -5.61 5.66 2.02
N ALA A 40 -5.37 4.96 3.14
CA ALA A 40 -4.12 5.17 3.87
C ALA A 40 -2.91 4.79 3.02
N LEU A 41 -3.00 3.63 2.36
CA LEU A 41 -1.90 3.18 1.51
C LEU A 41 -1.68 4.13 0.35
N PHE A 42 -2.75 4.60 -0.25
CA PHE A 42 -2.64 5.52 -1.38
C PHE A 42 -1.97 6.82 -0.97
N LEU A 43 -2.42 7.40 0.13
CA LEU A 43 -1.88 8.68 0.57
C LEU A 43 -0.41 8.58 0.94
N VAL A 44 -0.02 7.51 1.60
CA VAL A 44 1.36 7.37 2.04
C VAL A 44 2.28 6.99 0.88
N TYR A 45 1.90 6.00 0.08
CA TYR A 45 2.84 5.44 -0.90
C TYR A 45 2.70 6.04 -2.29
N PHE A 46 1.55 6.55 -2.64
CA PHE A 46 1.37 7.14 -3.96
C PHE A 46 1.46 8.65 -3.91
N GLU A 47 0.89 9.27 -2.87
CA GLU A 47 0.93 10.72 -2.73
C GLU A 47 2.14 11.21 -1.95
N GLY A 48 2.83 10.30 -1.26
CA GLY A 48 4.03 10.65 -0.54
C GLY A 48 3.81 11.39 0.77
N LEU A 49 2.63 11.27 1.34
CA LEU A 49 2.34 11.96 2.60
C LEU A 49 2.94 11.22 3.77
N SER A 50 3.29 11.96 4.81
CA SER A 50 3.70 11.36 6.07
C SER A 50 2.49 10.79 6.78
N HIS A 51 2.74 10.00 7.83
CA HIS A 51 1.63 9.50 8.64
C HIS A 51 0.84 10.62 9.27
N ALA A 52 1.52 11.66 9.71
CA ALA A 52 0.85 12.82 10.32
C ALA A 52 -0.04 13.52 9.30
N GLU A 53 0.48 13.72 8.10
CA GLU A 53 -0.29 14.37 7.05
C GLU A 53 -1.47 13.53 6.62
N THR A 54 -1.25 12.22 6.52
CA THR A 54 -2.31 11.30 6.18
C THR A 54 -3.41 11.31 7.24
N ALA A 55 -3.01 11.35 8.50
CA ALA A 55 -3.95 11.40 9.60
C ALA A 55 -4.82 12.65 9.50
N ALA A 56 -4.22 13.78 9.16
CA ALA A 56 -4.97 15.00 9.01
C ALA A 56 -5.99 14.90 7.88
N VAL A 57 -5.57 14.31 6.76
CA VAL A 57 -6.47 14.16 5.62
C VAL A 57 -7.63 13.21 5.96
N MET A 58 -7.35 12.14 6.65
CA MET A 58 -8.35 11.13 6.94
C MET A 58 -9.19 11.43 8.17
N GLY A 59 -8.83 12.46 8.92
CA GLY A 59 -9.54 12.77 10.14
C GLY A 59 -9.30 11.72 11.22
N LYS A 60 -8.11 11.19 11.27
CA LYS A 60 -7.74 10.13 12.22
C LYS A 60 -6.48 10.55 12.97
N ARG A 61 -6.14 9.76 13.97
CA ARG A 61 -4.89 9.98 14.68
C ARG A 61 -3.76 9.27 13.96
N GLU A 62 -2.57 9.77 14.16
CA GLU A 62 -1.40 9.21 13.50
C GLU A 62 -1.22 7.73 13.82
N LYS A 63 -1.50 7.37 15.06
CA LYS A 63 -1.39 5.97 15.47
C LYS A 63 -2.38 5.09 14.72
N GLN A 64 -3.58 5.61 14.48
CA GLN A 64 -4.57 4.87 13.72
C GLN A 64 -4.10 4.68 12.28
N VAL A 65 -3.47 5.70 11.70
CA VAL A 65 -2.95 5.59 10.34
C VAL A 65 -1.86 4.53 10.28
N ALA A 66 -0.97 4.51 11.26
CA ALA A 66 0.09 3.51 11.30
C ALA A 66 -0.51 2.10 11.32
N ASP A 67 -1.57 1.91 12.09
CA ASP A 67 -2.23 0.62 12.16
C ASP A 67 -2.90 0.26 10.83
N LEU A 68 -3.54 1.24 10.20
CA LEU A 68 -4.16 1.01 8.90
C LEU A 68 -3.13 0.62 7.85
N ILE A 69 -1.98 1.27 7.88
CA ILE A 69 -0.90 0.94 6.94
C ILE A 69 -0.43 -0.49 7.17
N TYR A 70 -0.22 -0.86 8.43
CA TYR A 70 0.25 -2.19 8.76
C TYR A 70 -0.74 -3.25 8.28
N ARG A 71 -2.00 -3.08 8.64
CA ARG A 71 -3.02 -4.04 8.27
C ARG A 71 -3.31 -4.02 6.78
N GLY A 72 -3.26 -2.83 6.20
CA GLY A 72 -3.49 -2.70 4.76
C GLY A 72 -2.43 -3.40 3.95
N LYS A 73 -1.18 -3.33 4.39
CA LYS A 73 -0.10 -4.02 3.70
C LYS A 73 -0.33 -5.53 3.71
N ILE A 74 -0.75 -6.04 4.85
CA ILE A 74 -1.01 -7.48 4.96
C ILE A 74 -2.14 -7.87 4.02
N ALA A 75 -3.20 -7.09 4.01
CA ALA A 75 -4.34 -7.40 3.16
C ALA A 75 -3.97 -7.31 1.69
N LEU A 76 -3.18 -6.30 1.33
CA LEU A 76 -2.76 -6.14 -0.06
C LEU A 76 -1.87 -7.30 -0.49
N ARG A 77 -0.95 -7.70 0.39
CA ARG A 77 -0.06 -8.81 0.06
C ARG A 77 -0.85 -10.07 -0.21
N LYS A 78 -1.84 -10.34 0.62
CA LYS A 78 -2.68 -11.52 0.42
C LYS A 78 -3.38 -11.49 -0.93
N ARG A 79 -3.92 -10.34 -1.28
CA ARG A 79 -4.59 -10.22 -2.57
C ARG A 79 -3.65 -10.44 -3.73
N LEU A 80 -2.46 -9.85 -3.63
CA LEU A 80 -1.48 -10.01 -4.70
C LEU A 80 -1.01 -11.46 -4.82
N GLU A 81 -0.88 -12.13 -3.70
CA GLU A 81 -0.51 -13.54 -3.72
C GLU A 81 -1.57 -14.38 -4.42
N GLN A 82 -2.83 -14.05 -4.19
CA GLN A 82 -3.92 -14.74 -4.86
C GLN A 82 -3.89 -14.52 -6.36
N GLU A 83 -3.30 -13.42 -6.81
CA GLU A 83 -3.16 -13.12 -8.22
C GLU A 83 -1.84 -13.61 -8.79
N GLY A 84 -1.04 -14.28 -7.98
CA GLY A 84 0.22 -14.81 -8.48
C GLY A 84 1.38 -13.84 -8.50
N ILE A 85 1.27 -12.74 -7.77
CA ILE A 85 2.32 -11.72 -7.72
C ILE A 85 3.13 -11.90 -6.43
N THR A 86 3.66 -13.09 -6.21
CA THR A 86 4.40 -13.31 -4.98
C THR A 86 5.90 -13.23 -5.18
N ASP A 87 6.35 -13.60 -6.36
CA ASP A 87 7.77 -13.72 -6.59
C ASP A 87 8.50 -12.40 -6.45
N ALA A 88 7.93 -11.35 -6.99
CA ALA A 88 8.56 -10.05 -6.94
C ALA A 88 8.73 -9.58 -5.50
N TYR A 89 7.90 -10.08 -4.64
CA TYR A 89 7.88 -9.65 -3.27
C TYR A 89 8.69 -10.57 -2.37
N ASN A 90 8.60 -11.85 -2.62
CA ASN A 90 9.28 -12.83 -1.79
C ASN A 90 10.72 -13.05 -2.18
N GLY A 91 11.06 -12.57 -3.31
CA GLY A 91 12.36 -12.81 -3.92
C GLY A 91 13.55 -12.57 -3.06
#